data_d59f2d2d4d89423e1c09bae41af05666
#
_entry.id   d59f2d2d4d89423e1c09bae41af05666
#
_cell.length_a   1.000
_cell.length_b   1.000
_cell.length_c   1.000
_cell.angle_alpha   90.00
_cell.angle_beta   90.00
_cell.angle_gamma   90.00
#
_symmetry.space_group_name_H-M   'P 1'
#
loop_
_entity.id
_entity.type
_entity.pdbx_description
1 polymer ?
#
loop_
_entity_poly.entity_id
_entity_poly.type
_entity_poly.pdbx_seq_one_letter_code
_entity_poly.pdbx_strand_id
1 'polypeptide(L)'
;MGEVSTIGLDIAKSVFQIHGVDVDGAVVIRRRVSRAKVSEFFAALPPCLIGIEACPTAHHWSRKLQAFGHTVRLMPPNYVTAYLKRSKNDANDAAAICEAVTRPSMRFVPTKSEQQQSGLMLHRSRQLLVRQRTMLSNAIRGHLAELGIISAKGRNGTVELLEVIANQEDDRIPAVARFSLEVLARQYAATAAEIGVIEKRIHAWHRSCEESRRLEEIPGVGPIVATALVAEVGDWRAFASGRSLAAWIGLVPRQHSTGGKERLGGISKQGNRHLRWLLVAGAMAVIRYARQHGTKRPWLARLMATRGRCRRARQQNCSDGLGHDGARREIQRTDTNDRSVRDID
;
A
#
# COMPACT_ATOMS: atom_id res chain seq x y z
N MET A 1 -27.23 -21.64 -29.89
CA MET A 1 -26.17 -21.29 -28.91
C MET A 1 -26.72 -20.25 -27.98
N GLY A 2 -26.67 -20.48 -26.67
CA GLY A 2 -27.18 -19.50 -25.69
C GLY A 2 -26.40 -18.19 -25.81
N GLU A 3 -27.06 -17.07 -25.50
CA GLU A 3 -26.44 -15.76 -25.48
C GLU A 3 -25.53 -15.66 -24.24
N VAL A 4 -24.29 -15.18 -24.39
CA VAL A 4 -23.35 -15.08 -23.28
C VAL A 4 -23.82 -14.00 -22.30
N SER A 5 -23.99 -14.34 -21.03
CA SER A 5 -24.40 -13.40 -19.96
C SER A 5 -23.21 -12.95 -19.10
N THR A 6 -22.29 -13.88 -18.81
CA THR A 6 -21.16 -13.62 -17.91
C THR A 6 -19.85 -14.20 -18.47
N ILE A 7 -18.78 -13.42 -18.38
CA ILE A 7 -17.44 -13.80 -18.83
C ILE A 7 -16.46 -13.66 -17.68
N GLY A 8 -15.63 -14.69 -17.45
CA GLY A 8 -14.38 -14.61 -16.72
C GLY A 8 -13.22 -14.40 -17.68
N LEU A 9 -12.46 -13.34 -17.47
CA LEU A 9 -11.33 -12.95 -18.29
C LEU A 9 -10.04 -13.03 -17.48
N ASP A 10 -9.19 -13.99 -17.79
CA ASP A 10 -7.83 -14.05 -17.27
C ASP A 10 -6.86 -13.38 -18.24
N ILE A 11 -6.07 -12.43 -17.72
CA ILE A 11 -5.19 -11.54 -18.50
C ILE A 11 -3.75 -11.96 -18.34
N ALA A 12 -3.18 -12.51 -19.40
CA ALA A 12 -1.75 -12.76 -19.50
C ALA A 12 -1.03 -11.76 -20.43
N LYS A 13 0.29 -11.86 -20.52
CA LYS A 13 1.11 -10.93 -21.29
C LYS A 13 0.75 -10.91 -22.77
N SER A 14 0.55 -12.07 -23.38
CA SER A 14 0.38 -12.22 -24.83
C SER A 14 -0.98 -12.83 -25.23
N VAL A 15 -1.57 -13.61 -24.34
CA VAL A 15 -2.80 -14.37 -24.62
C VAL A 15 -3.75 -14.22 -23.46
N PHE A 16 -5.03 -14.06 -23.74
CA PHE A 16 -6.11 -13.98 -22.75
C PHE A 16 -6.94 -15.23 -22.79
N GLN A 17 -7.32 -15.71 -21.61
CA GLN A 17 -8.22 -16.84 -21.47
C GLN A 17 -9.62 -16.34 -21.17
N ILE A 18 -10.58 -16.83 -21.94
CA ILE A 18 -11.97 -16.43 -21.87
C ILE A 18 -12.82 -17.64 -21.51
N HIS A 19 -13.62 -17.49 -20.46
CA HIS A 19 -14.63 -18.46 -20.06
C HIS A 19 -15.98 -17.73 -19.94
N GLY A 20 -16.92 -18.07 -20.82
CA GLY A 20 -18.22 -17.41 -20.86
C GLY A 20 -19.34 -18.41 -20.61
N VAL A 21 -20.34 -17.99 -19.85
CA VAL A 21 -21.54 -18.75 -19.54
C VAL A 21 -22.79 -17.96 -19.94
N ASP A 22 -23.88 -18.67 -20.21
CA ASP A 22 -25.20 -18.09 -20.40
C ASP A 22 -25.89 -17.80 -19.06
N VAL A 23 -27.19 -17.45 -19.10
CA VAL A 23 -27.97 -17.10 -17.90
C VAL A 23 -28.18 -18.30 -16.97
N ASP A 24 -28.17 -19.51 -17.49
CA ASP A 24 -28.34 -20.77 -16.76
C ASP A 24 -27.03 -21.31 -16.20
N GLY A 25 -25.90 -20.65 -16.54
CA GLY A 25 -24.55 -21.06 -16.13
C GLY A 25 -23.92 -22.13 -17.03
N ALA A 26 -24.54 -22.46 -18.18
CA ALA A 26 -23.95 -23.38 -19.14
C ALA A 26 -22.81 -22.69 -19.92
N VAL A 27 -21.72 -23.42 -20.15
CA VAL A 27 -20.54 -22.88 -20.83
C VAL A 27 -20.81 -22.71 -22.33
N VAL A 28 -20.82 -21.47 -22.80
CA VAL A 28 -21.04 -21.12 -24.21
C VAL A 28 -19.75 -20.64 -24.91
N ILE A 29 -18.77 -20.14 -24.14
CA ILE A 29 -17.48 -19.71 -24.67
C ILE A 29 -16.34 -20.28 -23.83
N ARG A 30 -15.41 -20.96 -24.47
CA ARG A 30 -14.14 -21.37 -23.87
C ARG A 30 -13.04 -21.19 -24.91
N ARG A 31 -12.29 -20.04 -24.81
CA ARG A 31 -11.41 -19.64 -25.89
C ARG A 31 -10.14 -18.96 -25.39
N ARG A 32 -9.05 -19.20 -26.11
CA ARG A 32 -7.81 -18.40 -26.00
C ARG A 32 -7.81 -17.35 -27.10
N VAL A 33 -7.55 -16.10 -26.75
CA VAL A 33 -7.50 -14.99 -27.69
C VAL A 33 -6.17 -14.24 -27.52
N SER A 34 -5.47 -14.00 -28.62
CA SER A 34 -4.24 -13.22 -28.59
C SER A 34 -4.58 -11.77 -28.18
N ARG A 35 -3.65 -11.12 -27.47
CA ARG A 35 -3.83 -9.75 -26.98
C ARG A 35 -4.25 -8.76 -28.07
N ALA A 36 -3.74 -8.94 -29.32
CA ALA A 36 -4.07 -8.09 -30.47
C ALA A 36 -5.55 -8.20 -30.89
N LYS A 37 -6.16 -9.40 -30.75
CA LYS A 37 -7.53 -9.69 -31.17
C LYS A 37 -8.59 -9.53 -30.07
N VAL A 38 -8.19 -9.23 -28.82
CA VAL A 38 -9.13 -9.11 -27.68
C VAL A 38 -10.16 -8.02 -27.92
N SER A 39 -9.74 -6.87 -28.46
CA SER A 39 -10.64 -5.75 -28.69
C SER A 39 -11.70 -6.06 -29.75
N GLU A 40 -11.31 -6.66 -30.84
CA GLU A 40 -12.20 -7.10 -31.92
C GLU A 40 -13.21 -8.15 -31.40
N PHE A 41 -12.72 -9.13 -30.63
CA PHE A 41 -13.53 -10.17 -30.06
C PHE A 41 -14.65 -9.60 -29.14
N PHE A 42 -14.30 -8.68 -28.22
CA PHE A 42 -15.30 -8.13 -27.30
C PHE A 42 -16.20 -7.09 -27.94
N ALA A 43 -15.73 -6.33 -28.93
CA ALA A 43 -16.56 -5.40 -29.69
C ALA A 43 -17.67 -6.10 -30.51
N ALA A 44 -17.47 -7.38 -30.86
CA ALA A 44 -18.46 -8.19 -31.59
C ALA A 44 -19.46 -8.89 -30.68
N LEU A 45 -19.29 -8.85 -29.35
CA LEU A 45 -20.20 -9.49 -28.39
C LEU A 45 -21.29 -8.51 -27.91
N PRO A 46 -22.49 -9.00 -27.64
CA PRO A 46 -23.51 -8.18 -26.95
C PRO A 46 -23.01 -7.78 -25.55
N PRO A 47 -23.53 -6.69 -24.97
CA PRO A 47 -23.18 -6.25 -23.61
C PRO A 47 -23.41 -7.37 -22.60
N CYS A 48 -22.37 -7.71 -21.83
CA CYS A 48 -22.42 -8.77 -20.83
C CYS A 48 -21.63 -8.38 -19.58
N LEU A 49 -21.74 -9.17 -18.50
CA LEU A 49 -20.93 -9.01 -17.30
C LEU A 49 -19.55 -9.64 -17.50
N ILE A 50 -18.48 -8.86 -17.27
CA ILE A 50 -17.11 -9.35 -17.38
C ILE A 50 -16.40 -9.23 -16.04
N GLY A 51 -15.98 -10.37 -15.49
CA GLY A 51 -15.08 -10.44 -14.35
C GLY A 51 -13.62 -10.41 -14.78
N ILE A 52 -12.80 -9.67 -14.07
CA ILE A 52 -11.33 -9.61 -14.29
C ILE A 52 -10.64 -9.65 -12.94
N GLU A 53 -9.58 -10.44 -12.80
CA GLU A 53 -8.70 -10.36 -11.65
C GLU A 53 -7.89 -9.05 -11.68
N ALA A 54 -7.78 -8.35 -10.54
CA ALA A 54 -7.03 -7.10 -10.42
C ALA A 54 -5.52 -7.35 -10.49
N CYS A 55 -5.00 -7.45 -11.71
CA CYS A 55 -3.62 -7.68 -12.07
C CYS A 55 -3.02 -6.47 -12.84
N PRO A 56 -1.73 -6.48 -13.18
CA PRO A 56 -1.18 -5.49 -14.11
C PRO A 56 -1.98 -5.45 -15.41
N THR A 57 -2.32 -4.26 -15.88
CA THR A 57 -3.17 -3.96 -17.05
C THR A 57 -4.68 -4.14 -16.88
N ALA A 58 -5.17 -4.71 -15.77
CA ALA A 58 -6.61 -4.94 -15.55
C ALA A 58 -7.43 -3.64 -15.65
N HIS A 59 -6.97 -2.53 -15.09
CA HIS A 59 -7.66 -1.24 -15.20
C HIS A 59 -7.74 -0.71 -16.63
N HIS A 60 -6.69 -0.89 -17.45
CA HIS A 60 -6.71 -0.52 -18.86
C HIS A 60 -7.78 -1.32 -19.61
N TRP A 61 -7.78 -2.64 -19.44
CA TRP A 61 -8.76 -3.50 -20.10
C TRP A 61 -10.17 -3.27 -19.59
N SER A 62 -10.34 -3.01 -18.30
CA SER A 62 -11.63 -2.66 -17.73
C SER A 62 -12.22 -1.41 -18.42
N ARG A 63 -11.46 -0.31 -18.54
CA ARG A 63 -11.94 0.87 -19.24
C ARG A 63 -12.27 0.60 -20.72
N LYS A 64 -11.40 -0.17 -21.39
CA LYS A 64 -11.59 -0.50 -22.81
C LYS A 64 -12.84 -1.33 -23.05
N LEU A 65 -13.10 -2.34 -22.21
CA LEU A 65 -14.29 -3.18 -22.33
C LEU A 65 -15.57 -2.44 -21.92
N GLN A 66 -15.48 -1.54 -20.94
CA GLN A 66 -16.60 -0.65 -20.61
C GLN A 66 -16.97 0.28 -21.77
N ALA A 67 -15.98 0.76 -22.55
CA ALA A 67 -16.22 1.56 -23.74
C ALA A 67 -16.95 0.78 -24.86
N PHE A 68 -16.91 -0.57 -24.85
CA PHE A 68 -17.70 -1.41 -25.75
C PHE A 68 -19.11 -1.73 -25.19
N GLY A 69 -19.49 -1.14 -24.05
CA GLY A 69 -20.82 -1.33 -23.45
C GLY A 69 -20.92 -2.47 -22.43
N HIS A 70 -19.83 -3.19 -22.15
CA HIS A 70 -19.84 -4.26 -21.15
C HIS A 70 -19.84 -3.75 -19.70
N THR A 71 -20.47 -4.47 -18.80
CA THR A 71 -20.34 -4.27 -17.36
C THR A 71 -19.10 -4.98 -16.84
N VAL A 72 -18.03 -4.25 -16.46
CA VAL A 72 -16.78 -4.85 -16.03
C VAL A 72 -16.58 -4.71 -14.53
N ARG A 73 -16.22 -5.79 -13.85
CA ARG A 73 -15.93 -5.84 -12.42
C ARG A 73 -14.55 -6.42 -12.16
N LEU A 74 -13.71 -5.64 -11.46
CA LEU A 74 -12.39 -6.08 -11.04
C LEU A 74 -12.46 -6.74 -9.66
N MET A 75 -11.79 -7.88 -9.48
CA MET A 75 -11.80 -8.64 -8.23
C MET A 75 -10.40 -8.77 -7.65
N PRO A 76 -10.22 -8.67 -6.32
CA PRO A 76 -8.92 -8.94 -5.69
C PRO A 76 -8.51 -10.39 -5.90
N PRO A 77 -7.22 -10.69 -6.22
CA PRO A 77 -6.72 -12.04 -6.46
C PRO A 77 -7.05 -13.04 -5.34
N ASN A 78 -6.90 -12.61 -4.09
CA ASN A 78 -7.14 -13.45 -2.92
C ASN A 78 -8.59 -13.98 -2.81
N TYR A 79 -9.57 -13.26 -3.39
CA TYR A 79 -10.95 -13.72 -3.39
C TYR A 79 -11.23 -14.69 -4.54
N VAL A 80 -10.60 -14.49 -5.68
CA VAL A 80 -10.74 -15.38 -6.84
C VAL A 80 -10.14 -16.75 -6.56
N THR A 81 -8.99 -16.79 -5.87
CA THR A 81 -8.30 -18.03 -5.50
C THR A 81 -9.20 -19.04 -4.74
N ALA A 82 -10.19 -18.58 -3.98
CA ALA A 82 -11.13 -19.44 -3.27
C ALA A 82 -12.06 -20.25 -4.20
N TYR A 83 -12.21 -19.82 -5.45
CA TYR A 83 -13.05 -20.48 -6.46
C TYR A 83 -12.26 -21.39 -7.42
N LEU A 84 -10.94 -21.47 -7.27
CA LEU A 84 -10.13 -22.35 -8.07
C LEU A 84 -10.41 -23.81 -7.75
N LYS A 85 -10.87 -24.55 -8.76
CA LYS A 85 -11.13 -26.00 -8.70
C LYS A 85 -9.89 -26.76 -9.16
N ARG A 86 -9.16 -27.43 -8.25
CA ARG A 86 -7.98 -28.28 -8.55
C ARG A 86 -6.74 -27.52 -9.04
N SER A 87 -5.93 -28.17 -9.89
CA SER A 87 -4.65 -27.64 -10.37
C SER A 87 -4.79 -26.28 -11.07
N LYS A 88 -3.85 -25.38 -10.78
CA LYS A 88 -3.78 -24.06 -11.40
C LYS A 88 -3.44 -24.18 -12.88
N ASN A 89 -4.31 -23.67 -13.74
CA ASN A 89 -4.04 -23.42 -15.15
C ASN A 89 -4.94 -22.26 -15.63
N ASP A 90 -4.54 -21.58 -16.67
CA ASP A 90 -5.19 -20.37 -17.18
C ASP A 90 -6.69 -20.57 -17.51
N ALA A 91 -7.11 -21.77 -17.94
CA ALA A 91 -8.51 -22.05 -18.23
C ALA A 91 -9.35 -22.19 -16.94
N ASN A 92 -8.78 -22.76 -15.88
CA ASN A 92 -9.42 -22.86 -14.58
C ASN A 92 -9.44 -21.49 -13.88
N ASP A 93 -8.42 -20.67 -14.09
CA ASP A 93 -8.37 -19.30 -13.57
C ASP A 93 -9.50 -18.46 -14.19
N ALA A 94 -9.71 -18.51 -15.51
CA ALA A 94 -10.81 -17.83 -16.17
C ALA A 94 -12.21 -18.34 -15.71
N ALA A 95 -12.35 -19.65 -15.48
CA ALA A 95 -13.59 -20.23 -14.95
C ALA A 95 -13.86 -19.77 -13.51
N ALA A 96 -12.83 -19.75 -12.65
CA ALA A 96 -12.95 -19.25 -11.29
C ALA A 96 -13.32 -17.75 -11.23
N ILE A 97 -12.77 -16.93 -12.13
CA ILE A 97 -13.12 -15.52 -12.29
C ILE A 97 -14.59 -15.38 -12.71
N CYS A 98 -15.06 -16.19 -13.65
CA CYS A 98 -16.43 -16.20 -14.13
C CYS A 98 -17.43 -16.54 -13.00
N GLU A 99 -17.12 -17.54 -12.19
CA GLU A 99 -17.93 -17.91 -11.04
C GLU A 99 -17.91 -16.83 -9.94
N ALA A 100 -16.74 -16.32 -9.62
CA ALA A 100 -16.53 -15.33 -8.56
C ALA A 100 -17.27 -14.01 -8.81
N VAL A 101 -17.34 -13.53 -10.06
CA VAL A 101 -17.91 -12.22 -10.40
C VAL A 101 -19.43 -12.15 -10.16
N THR A 102 -20.12 -13.28 -10.14
CA THR A 102 -21.57 -13.37 -9.93
C THR A 102 -21.97 -13.39 -8.45
N ARG A 103 -21.01 -13.56 -7.53
CA ARG A 103 -21.32 -13.76 -6.10
C ARG A 103 -21.72 -12.46 -5.41
N PRO A 104 -22.84 -12.42 -4.67
CA PRO A 104 -23.34 -11.21 -3.99
C PRO A 104 -22.36 -10.67 -2.94
N SER A 105 -21.60 -11.56 -2.27
CA SER A 105 -20.63 -11.20 -1.23
C SER A 105 -19.28 -10.72 -1.79
N MET A 106 -19.07 -10.74 -3.12
CA MET A 106 -17.82 -10.34 -3.74
C MET A 106 -17.59 -8.84 -3.58
N ARG A 107 -16.38 -8.49 -3.17
CA ARG A 107 -15.92 -7.10 -3.10
C ARG A 107 -15.12 -6.75 -4.33
N PHE A 108 -15.59 -5.75 -5.06
CA PHE A 108 -14.97 -5.33 -6.29
C PHE A 108 -13.99 -4.18 -6.08
N VAL A 109 -12.96 -4.14 -6.92
CA VAL A 109 -12.01 -3.03 -6.99
C VAL A 109 -12.53 -2.02 -8.01
N PRO A 110 -12.70 -0.74 -7.64
CA PRO A 110 -13.12 0.28 -8.61
C PRO A 110 -12.12 0.40 -9.75
N THR A 111 -12.62 0.55 -10.98
CA THR A 111 -11.77 0.81 -12.15
C THR A 111 -11.17 2.19 -12.04
N LYS A 112 -9.85 2.26 -12.01
CA LYS A 112 -9.13 3.55 -11.95
C LYS A 112 -9.15 4.27 -13.28
N SER A 113 -9.36 5.57 -13.25
CA SER A 113 -9.20 6.44 -14.42
C SER A 113 -7.74 6.50 -14.88
N GLU A 114 -7.49 7.00 -16.11
CA GLU A 114 -6.12 7.22 -16.58
C GLU A 114 -5.38 8.25 -15.74
N GLN A 115 -6.09 9.29 -15.30
CA GLN A 115 -5.52 10.31 -14.42
C GLN A 115 -5.10 9.72 -13.07
N GLN A 116 -5.91 8.86 -12.46
CA GLN A 116 -5.55 8.15 -11.23
C GLN A 116 -4.33 7.25 -11.43
N GLN A 117 -4.28 6.51 -12.54
CA GLN A 117 -3.13 5.66 -12.85
C GLN A 117 -1.86 6.47 -13.09
N SER A 118 -1.96 7.62 -13.75
CA SER A 118 -0.84 8.55 -13.96
C SER A 118 -0.31 9.10 -12.62
N GLY A 119 -1.23 9.48 -11.73
CA GLY A 119 -0.88 9.87 -10.36
C GLY A 119 -0.14 8.76 -9.59
N LEU A 120 -0.61 7.51 -9.72
CA LEU A 120 0.06 6.35 -9.13
C LEU A 120 1.46 6.10 -9.71
N MET A 121 1.67 6.37 -11.01
CA MET A 121 3.01 6.27 -11.62
C MET A 121 3.98 7.25 -10.96
N LEU A 122 3.58 8.50 -10.70
CA LEU A 122 4.42 9.47 -9.97
C LEU A 122 4.82 8.94 -8.59
N HIS A 123 3.85 8.43 -7.83
CA HIS A 123 4.13 7.87 -6.50
C HIS A 123 5.03 6.63 -6.53
N ARG A 124 4.82 5.73 -7.49
CA ARG A 124 5.65 4.51 -7.66
C ARG A 124 7.07 4.85 -8.09
N SER A 125 7.22 5.80 -9.03
CA SER A 125 8.54 6.29 -9.45
C SER A 125 9.27 6.96 -8.29
N ARG A 126 8.60 7.85 -7.54
CA ARG A 126 9.17 8.44 -6.33
C ARG A 126 9.62 7.37 -5.32
N GLN A 127 8.77 6.38 -5.07
CA GLN A 127 9.10 5.30 -4.14
C GLN A 127 10.32 4.48 -4.58
N LEU A 128 10.44 4.20 -5.87
CA LEU A 128 11.60 3.52 -6.45
C LEU A 128 12.87 4.34 -6.24
N LEU A 129 12.86 5.62 -6.62
CA LEU A 129 14.01 6.51 -6.49
C LEU A 129 14.42 6.73 -5.02
N VAL A 130 13.46 6.86 -4.09
CA VAL A 130 13.77 6.95 -2.65
C VAL A 130 14.46 5.67 -2.15
N ARG A 131 14.03 4.50 -2.63
CA ARG A 131 14.69 3.22 -2.31
C ARG A 131 16.10 3.16 -2.89
N GLN A 132 16.28 3.53 -4.15
CA GLN A 132 17.60 3.58 -4.80
C GLN A 132 18.55 4.53 -4.07
N ARG A 133 18.11 5.74 -3.73
CA ARG A 133 18.91 6.70 -2.95
C ARG A 133 19.34 6.11 -1.60
N THR A 134 18.44 5.38 -0.92
CA THR A 134 18.78 4.73 0.36
C THR A 134 19.80 3.61 0.16
N MET A 135 19.69 2.83 -0.90
CA MET A 135 20.65 1.77 -1.24
C MET A 135 22.02 2.37 -1.53
N LEU A 136 22.09 3.44 -2.33
CA LEU A 136 23.33 4.16 -2.63
C LEU A 136 23.98 4.74 -1.37
N SER A 137 23.19 5.40 -0.51
CA SER A 137 23.68 5.92 0.78
C SER A 137 24.24 4.81 1.67
N ASN A 138 23.60 3.65 1.73
CA ASN A 138 24.08 2.52 2.52
C ASN A 138 25.35 1.90 1.92
N ALA A 139 25.45 1.81 0.60
CA ALA A 139 26.65 1.32 -0.09
C ALA A 139 27.85 2.25 0.18
N ILE A 140 27.68 3.56 0.02
CA ILE A 140 28.71 4.56 0.33
C ILE A 140 29.17 4.42 1.78
N ARG A 141 28.23 4.33 2.72
CA ARG A 141 28.56 4.13 4.15
C ARG A 141 29.33 2.84 4.40
N GLY A 142 28.90 1.74 3.78
CA GLY A 142 29.56 0.45 3.94
C GLY A 142 30.99 0.48 3.43
N HIS A 143 31.21 1.00 2.22
CA HIS A 143 32.57 1.08 1.65
C HIS A 143 33.48 2.01 2.42
N LEU A 144 33.01 3.18 2.86
CA LEU A 144 33.82 4.11 3.66
C LEU A 144 34.12 3.58 5.07
N ALA A 145 33.19 2.79 5.64
CA ALA A 145 33.43 2.16 6.94
C ALA A 145 34.58 1.14 6.91
N GLU A 146 34.80 0.42 5.78
CA GLU A 146 35.96 -0.46 5.58
C GLU A 146 37.29 0.32 5.55
N LEU A 147 37.21 1.62 5.27
CA LEU A 147 38.39 2.55 5.35
C LEU A 147 38.46 3.30 6.68
N GLY A 148 37.66 2.91 7.68
CA GLY A 148 37.59 3.58 8.99
C GLY A 148 36.88 4.94 8.99
N ILE A 149 36.19 5.32 7.89
CA ILE A 149 35.49 6.59 7.74
C ILE A 149 34.04 6.38 8.07
N ILE A 150 33.58 6.87 9.23
CA ILE A 150 32.24 6.67 9.78
C ILE A 150 31.54 8.01 9.97
N SER A 151 30.28 8.11 9.64
CA SER A 151 29.43 9.28 9.88
C SER A 151 28.11 8.94 10.56
N ALA A 152 27.43 9.94 11.09
CA ALA A 152 26.10 9.80 11.69
C ALA A 152 25.07 9.24 10.70
N LYS A 153 24.04 8.53 11.20
CA LYS A 153 22.93 8.04 10.38
C LYS A 153 22.06 9.22 9.89
N GLY A 154 21.50 9.07 8.68
CA GLY A 154 20.59 10.04 8.10
C GLY A 154 21.21 10.92 7.02
N ARG A 155 20.47 11.95 6.62
CA ARG A 155 20.85 12.80 5.49
C ARG A 155 22.17 13.55 5.73
N ASN A 156 22.33 14.17 6.90
CA ASN A 156 23.50 14.99 7.20
C ASN A 156 24.79 14.16 7.15
N GLY A 157 24.82 13.00 7.80
CA GLY A 157 25.98 12.14 7.71
C GLY A 157 26.24 11.57 6.31
N THR A 158 25.24 11.48 5.42
CA THR A 158 25.49 11.14 4.02
C THR A 158 26.15 12.32 3.30
N VAL A 159 25.74 13.56 3.59
CA VAL A 159 26.38 14.77 3.03
C VAL A 159 27.84 14.86 3.43
N GLU A 160 28.15 14.66 4.72
CA GLU A 160 29.52 14.59 5.23
C GLU A 160 30.40 13.58 4.46
N LEU A 161 29.83 12.37 4.22
CA LEU A 161 30.58 11.34 3.46
C LEU A 161 30.78 11.72 1.99
N LEU A 162 29.82 12.42 1.38
CA LEU A 162 29.97 12.92 0.01
C LEU A 162 31.07 14.01 -0.07
N GLU A 163 31.18 14.87 0.93
CA GLU A 163 32.24 15.87 1.05
C GLU A 163 33.63 15.21 1.19
N VAL A 164 33.74 14.16 2.02
CA VAL A 164 34.95 13.36 2.14
C VAL A 164 35.37 12.71 0.81
N ILE A 165 34.40 12.16 0.05
CA ILE A 165 34.68 11.57 -1.29
C ILE A 165 35.16 12.65 -2.27
N ALA A 166 34.58 13.84 -2.21
CA ALA A 166 34.91 14.95 -3.11
C ALA A 166 36.29 15.54 -2.82
N ASN A 167 36.79 15.40 -1.59
CA ASN A 167 38.12 15.87 -1.22
C ASN A 167 39.21 14.96 -1.81
N GLN A 168 39.90 15.42 -2.85
CA GLN A 168 40.96 14.67 -3.55
C GLN A 168 42.21 14.50 -2.72
N GLU A 169 42.42 15.33 -1.69
CA GLU A 169 43.59 15.33 -0.82
C GLU A 169 43.44 14.39 0.38
N ASP A 170 42.30 13.71 0.52
CA ASP A 170 42.05 12.76 1.63
C ASP A 170 42.74 11.41 1.35
N ASP A 171 43.95 11.24 1.88
CA ASP A 171 44.78 10.03 1.68
C ASP A 171 44.21 8.75 2.27
N ARG A 172 43.14 8.84 3.09
CA ARG A 172 42.48 7.67 3.65
C ARG A 172 41.75 6.85 2.59
N ILE A 173 41.42 7.45 1.42
CA ILE A 173 40.69 6.78 0.33
C ILE A 173 41.66 6.41 -0.79
N PRO A 174 42.02 5.12 -0.97
CA PRO A 174 42.83 4.67 -2.09
C PRO A 174 42.21 5.03 -3.44
N ALA A 175 43.04 5.30 -4.45
CA ALA A 175 42.61 5.78 -5.77
C ALA A 175 41.52 4.90 -6.43
N VAL A 176 41.67 3.56 -6.35
CA VAL A 176 40.67 2.63 -6.90
C VAL A 176 39.33 2.71 -6.15
N ALA A 177 39.37 2.85 -4.83
CA ALA A 177 38.16 3.01 -4.01
C ALA A 177 37.51 4.36 -4.30
N ARG A 178 38.29 5.43 -4.46
CA ARG A 178 37.81 6.78 -4.78
C ARG A 178 37.02 6.79 -6.08
N PHE A 179 37.55 6.21 -7.15
CA PHE A 179 36.82 6.09 -8.43
C PHE A 179 35.44 5.46 -8.25
N SER A 180 35.36 4.33 -7.53
CA SER A 180 34.08 3.63 -7.27
C SER A 180 33.11 4.47 -6.44
N LEU A 181 33.63 5.13 -5.38
CA LEU A 181 32.84 6.00 -4.50
C LEU A 181 32.28 7.22 -5.24
N GLU A 182 33.11 7.84 -6.12
CA GLU A 182 32.64 8.96 -6.97
C GLU A 182 31.52 8.57 -7.91
N VAL A 183 31.56 7.34 -8.49
CA VAL A 183 30.43 6.83 -9.31
C VAL A 183 29.17 6.74 -8.47
N LEU A 184 29.24 6.18 -7.25
CA LEU A 184 28.08 6.09 -6.35
C LEU A 184 27.60 7.47 -5.89
N ALA A 185 28.51 8.40 -5.62
CA ALA A 185 28.18 9.77 -5.23
C ALA A 185 27.43 10.53 -6.33
N ARG A 186 27.87 10.42 -7.59
CA ARG A 186 27.16 11.00 -8.75
C ARG A 186 25.77 10.41 -8.91
N GLN A 187 25.62 9.09 -8.78
CA GLN A 187 24.31 8.43 -8.86
C GLN A 187 23.38 8.85 -7.71
N TYR A 188 23.92 9.00 -6.49
CA TYR A 188 23.16 9.51 -5.35
C TYR A 188 22.64 10.93 -5.60
N ALA A 189 23.50 11.84 -6.07
CA ALA A 189 23.13 13.22 -6.38
C ALA A 189 22.07 13.30 -7.49
N ALA A 190 22.25 12.57 -8.59
CA ALA A 190 21.27 12.48 -9.68
C ALA A 190 19.93 11.94 -9.18
N THR A 191 19.93 10.84 -8.43
CA THR A 191 18.70 10.26 -7.86
C THR A 191 18.01 11.23 -6.91
N ALA A 192 18.76 11.99 -6.10
CA ALA A 192 18.19 12.99 -5.20
C ALA A 192 17.54 14.15 -5.96
N ALA A 193 18.15 14.61 -7.05
CA ALA A 193 17.60 15.64 -7.93
C ALA A 193 16.27 15.18 -8.57
N GLU A 194 16.22 13.96 -9.11
CA GLU A 194 15.02 13.40 -9.74
C GLU A 194 13.86 13.21 -8.74
N ILE A 195 14.15 12.84 -7.50
CA ILE A 195 13.14 12.82 -6.44
C ILE A 195 12.54 14.22 -6.28
N GLY A 196 13.37 15.27 -6.25
CA GLY A 196 12.91 16.65 -6.15
C GLY A 196 12.00 17.08 -7.32
N VAL A 197 12.32 16.66 -8.55
CA VAL A 197 11.50 16.92 -9.74
C VAL A 197 10.12 16.26 -9.60
N ILE A 198 10.07 14.98 -9.22
CA ILE A 198 8.81 14.27 -9.02
C ILE A 198 8.00 14.89 -7.87
N GLU A 199 8.64 15.24 -6.76
CA GLU A 199 7.96 15.89 -5.63
C GLU A 199 7.34 17.23 -6.02
N LYS A 200 8.04 18.06 -6.80
CA LYS A 200 7.48 19.30 -7.36
C LYS A 200 6.23 19.03 -8.20
N ARG A 201 6.22 17.98 -9.00
CA ARG A 201 5.07 17.58 -9.81
C ARG A 201 3.90 17.10 -8.95
N ILE A 202 4.15 16.31 -7.92
CA ILE A 202 3.13 15.87 -6.96
C ILE A 202 2.53 17.08 -6.23
N HIS A 203 3.35 18.03 -5.79
CA HIS A 203 2.88 19.25 -5.15
C HIS A 203 2.05 20.13 -6.09
N ALA A 204 2.41 20.22 -7.37
CA ALA A 204 1.63 20.93 -8.37
C ALA A 204 0.25 20.28 -8.56
N TRP A 205 0.20 18.95 -8.67
CA TRP A 205 -1.05 18.20 -8.73
C TRP A 205 -1.90 18.38 -7.46
N HIS A 206 -1.29 18.32 -6.27
CA HIS A 206 -1.99 18.59 -5.01
C HIS A 206 -2.70 19.95 -5.01
N ARG A 207 -2.02 21.01 -5.46
CA ARG A 207 -2.61 22.37 -5.51
C ARG A 207 -3.81 22.47 -6.45
N SER A 208 -3.85 21.70 -7.52
CA SER A 208 -4.96 21.68 -8.50
C SER A 208 -6.09 20.70 -8.15
N CYS A 209 -5.92 19.84 -7.13
CA CYS A 209 -6.88 18.82 -6.77
C CYS A 209 -7.58 19.19 -5.45
N GLU A 210 -8.88 19.48 -5.51
CA GLU A 210 -9.66 19.90 -4.35
C GLU A 210 -9.72 18.80 -3.27
N GLU A 211 -9.97 17.55 -3.67
CA GLU A 211 -10.02 16.41 -2.74
C GLU A 211 -8.69 16.25 -2.00
N SER A 212 -7.57 16.45 -2.68
CA SER A 212 -6.26 16.37 -2.07
C SER A 212 -6.01 17.48 -1.06
N ARG A 213 -6.47 18.72 -1.35
CA ARG A 213 -6.38 19.85 -0.41
C ARG A 213 -7.24 19.63 0.83
N ARG A 214 -8.45 19.10 0.68
CA ARG A 214 -9.33 18.74 1.81
C ARG A 214 -8.69 17.67 2.70
N LEU A 215 -8.02 16.68 2.12
CA LEU A 215 -7.33 15.64 2.90
C LEU A 215 -6.13 16.18 3.69
N GLU A 216 -5.49 17.26 3.25
CA GLU A 216 -4.36 17.89 3.97
C GLU A 216 -4.77 18.50 5.32
N GLU A 217 -6.05 18.82 5.54
CA GLU A 217 -6.56 19.28 6.82
C GLU A 217 -6.39 18.22 7.94
N ILE A 218 -6.25 16.94 7.54
CA ILE A 218 -6.04 15.84 8.47
C ILE A 218 -4.59 15.83 8.96
N PRO A 219 -4.34 15.86 10.27
CA PRO A 219 -3.00 15.85 10.83
C PRO A 219 -2.17 14.64 10.38
N GLY A 220 -1.01 14.91 9.79
CA GLY A 220 -0.11 13.90 9.27
C GLY A 220 -0.42 13.48 7.82
N VAL A 221 -1.44 14.07 7.20
CA VAL A 221 -1.74 13.90 5.79
C VAL A 221 -1.25 15.14 5.03
N GLY A 222 0.02 15.15 4.63
CA GLY A 222 0.56 16.20 3.75
C GLY A 222 0.32 15.89 2.26
N PRO A 223 0.79 16.76 1.35
CA PRO A 223 0.54 16.65 -0.09
C PRO A 223 0.82 15.27 -0.70
N ILE A 224 1.91 14.63 -0.30
CA ILE A 224 2.29 13.30 -0.79
C ILE A 224 1.28 12.22 -0.34
N VAL A 225 0.84 12.28 0.92
CA VAL A 225 -0.14 11.31 1.45
C VAL A 225 -1.51 11.56 0.82
N ALA A 226 -1.93 12.82 0.75
CA ALA A 226 -3.21 13.24 0.20
C ALA A 226 -3.36 12.81 -1.26
N THR A 227 -2.39 13.14 -2.12
CA THR A 227 -2.42 12.75 -3.54
C THR A 227 -2.34 11.23 -3.74
N ALA A 228 -1.58 10.51 -2.90
CA ALA A 228 -1.55 9.05 -2.94
C ALA A 228 -2.90 8.44 -2.57
N LEU A 229 -3.60 8.99 -1.58
CA LEU A 229 -4.95 8.58 -1.21
C LEU A 229 -5.93 8.81 -2.36
N VAL A 230 -5.96 10.01 -2.97
CA VAL A 230 -6.83 10.31 -4.12
C VAL A 230 -6.56 9.35 -5.29
N ALA A 231 -5.30 9.05 -5.60
CA ALA A 231 -4.95 8.15 -6.71
C ALA A 231 -5.34 6.68 -6.43
N GLU A 232 -5.25 6.23 -5.19
CA GLU A 232 -5.51 4.81 -4.86
C GLU A 232 -6.97 4.53 -4.55
N VAL A 233 -7.66 5.42 -3.83
CA VAL A 233 -9.01 5.17 -3.34
C VAL A 233 -10.04 5.32 -4.47
N GLY A 234 -9.95 6.40 -5.25
CA GLY A 234 -10.91 6.71 -6.30
C GLY A 234 -12.25 7.18 -5.72
N ASP A 235 -13.17 6.27 -5.47
CA ASP A 235 -14.47 6.61 -4.88
C ASP A 235 -14.52 6.29 -3.38
N TRP A 236 -14.62 7.34 -2.55
CA TRP A 236 -14.71 7.25 -1.10
C TRP A 236 -16.03 6.67 -0.61
N ARG A 237 -17.09 6.76 -1.41
CA ARG A 237 -18.42 6.21 -1.11
C ARG A 237 -18.44 4.69 -1.07
N ALA A 238 -17.42 4.04 -1.64
CA ALA A 238 -17.22 2.59 -1.54
C ALA A 238 -16.96 2.12 -0.09
N PHE A 239 -16.66 3.05 0.84
CA PHE A 239 -16.40 2.72 2.25
C PHE A 239 -17.55 3.20 3.14
N ALA A 240 -18.25 2.26 3.76
CA ALA A 240 -19.34 2.56 4.70
C ALA A 240 -18.85 3.32 5.96
N SER A 241 -17.56 3.24 6.29
CA SER A 241 -16.98 3.90 7.48
C SER A 241 -15.46 4.02 7.37
N GLY A 242 -14.86 4.86 8.23
CA GLY A 242 -13.40 4.94 8.37
C GLY A 242 -12.76 3.61 8.82
N ARG A 243 -13.49 2.75 9.55
CA ARG A 243 -13.04 1.40 9.91
C ARG A 243 -12.93 0.51 8.68
N SER A 244 -13.86 0.62 7.72
CA SER A 244 -13.80 -0.11 6.45
C SER A 244 -12.59 0.31 5.62
N LEU A 245 -12.28 1.60 5.55
CA LEU A 245 -11.06 2.11 4.92
C LEU A 245 -9.81 1.61 5.64
N ALA A 246 -9.77 1.65 6.96
CA ALA A 246 -8.64 1.15 7.76
C ALA A 246 -8.42 -0.36 7.54
N ALA A 247 -9.50 -1.15 7.41
CA ALA A 247 -9.43 -2.57 7.08
C ALA A 247 -8.88 -2.80 5.67
N TRP A 248 -9.34 -2.02 4.70
CA TRP A 248 -8.86 -2.08 3.31
C TRP A 248 -7.36 -1.73 3.19
N ILE A 249 -6.88 -0.77 3.97
CA ILE A 249 -5.44 -0.42 4.04
C ILE A 249 -4.64 -1.47 4.84
N GLY A 250 -5.30 -2.29 5.68
CA GLY A 250 -4.67 -3.30 6.52
C GLY A 250 -4.10 -2.74 7.82
N LEU A 251 -4.75 -1.73 8.39
CA LEU A 251 -4.40 -1.11 9.67
C LEU A 251 -5.17 -1.73 10.86
N VAL A 252 -6.22 -2.52 10.60
CA VAL A 252 -6.98 -3.21 11.65
C VAL A 252 -6.21 -4.41 12.19
N PRO A 253 -6.39 -4.78 13.48
CA PRO A 253 -5.79 -5.97 14.05
C PRO A 253 -6.24 -7.25 13.34
N ARG A 254 -5.35 -8.24 13.27
CA ARG A 254 -5.73 -9.61 12.90
C ARG A 254 -6.53 -10.21 14.04
N GLN A 255 -7.60 -10.88 13.71
CA GLN A 255 -8.40 -11.62 14.67
C GLN A 255 -8.04 -13.11 14.63
N HIS A 256 -7.80 -13.68 15.80
CA HIS A 256 -7.51 -15.11 16.01
C HIS A 256 -8.45 -15.68 17.08
N SER A 257 -9.73 -15.32 16.98
CA SER A 257 -10.75 -15.69 17.98
C SER A 257 -11.33 -17.07 17.66
N THR A 258 -11.39 -17.94 18.66
CA THR A 258 -12.01 -19.25 18.57
C THR A 258 -12.81 -19.53 19.86
N GLY A 259 -13.95 -20.21 19.76
CA GLY A 259 -14.74 -20.66 20.93
C GLY A 259 -15.13 -19.53 21.90
N GLY A 260 -15.52 -18.36 21.37
CA GLY A 260 -15.92 -17.19 22.17
C GLY A 260 -14.77 -16.42 22.84
N LYS A 261 -13.51 -16.85 22.69
CA LYS A 261 -12.33 -16.13 23.20
C LYS A 261 -11.78 -15.19 22.13
N GLU A 262 -11.91 -13.89 22.35
CA GLU A 262 -11.32 -12.88 21.46
C GLU A 262 -9.80 -12.79 21.64
N ARG A 263 -9.07 -12.98 20.55
CA ARG A 263 -7.62 -12.78 20.51
C ARG A 263 -7.25 -11.90 19.32
N LEU A 264 -6.83 -10.67 19.60
CA LEU A 264 -6.36 -9.71 18.60
C LEU A 264 -4.84 -9.76 18.51
N GLY A 265 -4.33 -9.85 17.28
CA GLY A 265 -2.91 -9.78 16.95
C GLY A 265 -2.48 -8.36 16.53
N GLY A 266 -1.31 -8.25 15.91
CA GLY A 266 -0.86 -7.01 15.27
C GLY A 266 -1.72 -6.64 14.06
N ILE A 267 -1.46 -5.46 13.45
CA ILE A 267 -2.18 -5.03 12.24
C ILE A 267 -2.12 -6.07 11.13
N SER A 268 -3.20 -6.22 10.37
CA SER A 268 -3.36 -7.28 9.36
C SER A 268 -2.31 -7.20 8.25
N LYS A 269 -1.85 -5.99 7.92
CA LYS A 269 -0.92 -5.68 6.81
C LYS A 269 -1.45 -6.11 5.44
N GLN A 270 -2.71 -6.46 5.32
CA GLN A 270 -3.38 -6.70 4.05
C GLN A 270 -3.65 -5.37 3.34
N GLY A 271 -3.86 -5.41 2.04
CA GLY A 271 -4.11 -4.22 1.24
C GLY A 271 -2.85 -3.42 0.89
N ASN A 272 -3.02 -2.13 0.59
CA ASN A 272 -1.98 -1.29 -0.01
C ASN A 272 -0.83 -0.98 0.96
N ARG A 273 0.33 -1.60 0.72
CA ARG A 273 1.54 -1.42 1.55
C ARG A 273 2.06 0.01 1.51
N HIS A 274 1.96 0.69 0.36
CA HIS A 274 2.49 2.04 0.18
C HIS A 274 1.67 3.05 0.97
N LEU A 275 0.34 3.03 0.83
CA LEU A 275 -0.55 3.90 1.62
C LEU A 275 -0.37 3.68 3.13
N ARG A 276 -0.31 2.42 3.56
CA ARG A 276 -0.08 2.11 4.97
C ARG A 276 1.22 2.70 5.48
N TRP A 277 2.32 2.59 4.70
CA TRP A 277 3.61 3.19 5.06
C TRP A 277 3.52 4.71 5.15
N LEU A 278 2.90 5.37 4.17
CA LEU A 278 2.72 6.83 4.16
C LEU A 278 1.90 7.32 5.38
N LEU A 279 0.79 6.67 5.67
CA LEU A 279 -0.06 7.03 6.82
C LEU A 279 0.64 6.82 8.15
N VAL A 280 1.39 5.72 8.30
CA VAL A 280 2.20 5.48 9.51
C VAL A 280 3.31 6.53 9.64
N ALA A 281 3.99 6.88 8.55
CA ALA A 281 5.02 7.91 8.55
C ALA A 281 4.45 9.28 8.94
N GLY A 282 3.29 9.66 8.38
CA GLY A 282 2.57 10.89 8.74
C GLY A 282 2.14 10.92 10.22
N ALA A 283 1.56 9.84 10.71
CA ALA A 283 1.18 9.73 12.12
C ALA A 283 2.41 9.82 13.05
N MET A 284 3.52 9.20 12.68
CA MET A 284 4.77 9.27 13.45
C MET A 284 5.37 10.69 13.46
N ALA A 285 5.24 11.43 12.36
CA ALA A 285 5.66 12.83 12.29
C ALA A 285 4.85 13.70 13.28
N VAL A 286 3.52 13.53 13.31
CA VAL A 286 2.64 14.23 14.28
C VAL A 286 3.01 13.90 15.72
N ILE A 287 3.24 12.61 16.04
CA ILE A 287 3.62 12.18 17.39
C ILE A 287 4.98 12.75 17.77
N ARG A 288 5.94 12.79 16.85
CA ARG A 288 7.28 13.36 17.09
C ARG A 288 7.18 14.85 17.37
N TYR A 289 6.46 15.58 16.53
CA TYR A 289 6.21 17.02 16.73
C TYR A 289 5.55 17.28 18.08
N ALA A 290 4.49 16.54 18.41
CA ALA A 290 3.77 16.69 19.67
C ALA A 290 4.64 16.42 20.91
N ARG A 291 5.64 15.52 20.80
CA ARG A 291 6.60 15.25 21.88
C ARG A 291 7.56 16.42 22.11
N GLN A 292 7.96 17.09 21.05
CA GLN A 292 8.92 18.21 21.12
C GLN A 292 8.27 19.52 21.52
N HIS A 293 7.06 19.79 21.00
CA HIS A 293 6.40 21.10 21.09
C HIS A 293 5.07 21.06 21.86
N GLY A 294 4.68 19.88 22.38
CA GLY A 294 3.36 19.71 22.98
C GLY A 294 2.24 19.60 21.95
N THR A 295 1.02 19.40 22.41
CA THR A 295 -0.17 19.31 21.54
C THR A 295 -1.40 19.87 22.22
N LYS A 296 -2.21 20.64 21.48
CA LYS A 296 -3.54 21.12 21.91
C LYS A 296 -4.64 20.05 21.67
N ARG A 297 -4.30 18.87 21.14
CA ARG A 297 -5.26 17.81 20.81
C ARG A 297 -5.41 16.83 21.97
N PRO A 298 -6.57 16.78 22.65
CA PRO A 298 -6.75 15.98 23.87
C PRO A 298 -6.53 14.48 23.66
N TRP A 299 -7.00 13.93 22.52
CA TRP A 299 -6.83 12.52 22.20
C TRP A 299 -5.36 12.12 22.05
N LEU A 300 -4.55 12.98 21.43
CA LEU A 300 -3.12 12.73 21.23
C LEU A 300 -2.35 12.83 22.55
N ALA A 301 -2.70 13.80 23.41
CA ALA A 301 -2.15 13.92 24.74
C ALA A 301 -2.44 12.67 25.59
N ARG A 302 -3.69 12.16 25.58
CA ARG A 302 -4.08 10.90 26.24
C ARG A 302 -3.29 9.70 25.69
N LEU A 303 -3.20 9.55 24.37
CA LEU A 303 -2.44 8.46 23.74
C LEU A 303 -0.96 8.46 24.16
N MET A 304 -0.32 9.62 24.20
CA MET A 304 1.07 9.74 24.63
C MET A 304 1.26 9.42 26.12
N ALA A 305 0.33 9.85 26.97
CA ALA A 305 0.34 9.57 28.41
C ALA A 305 0.20 8.06 28.70
N THR A 306 -0.71 7.37 28.01
CA THR A 306 -0.94 5.92 28.17
C THR A 306 0.31 5.11 27.75
N ARG A 307 0.95 5.42 26.64
CA ARG A 307 2.20 4.75 26.20
C ARG A 307 3.38 5.04 27.14
N GLY A 308 3.46 6.23 27.72
CA GLY A 308 4.47 6.59 28.72
C GLY A 308 4.32 5.77 30.00
N ARG A 309 3.10 5.51 30.46
CA ARG A 309 2.81 4.66 31.62
C ARG A 309 3.19 3.21 31.36
N CYS A 310 2.82 2.63 30.22
CA CYS A 310 3.19 1.25 29.85
C CYS A 310 4.71 1.03 29.75
N ARG A 311 5.48 2.03 29.28
CA ARG A 311 6.95 1.94 29.25
C ARG A 311 7.55 1.98 30.65
N ARG A 312 7.09 2.87 31.53
CA ARG A 312 7.57 2.96 32.94
C ARG A 312 7.24 1.70 33.72
N ALA A 313 6.02 1.16 33.60
CA ALA A 313 5.64 -0.09 34.23
C ALA A 313 6.51 -1.27 33.77
N ARG A 314 6.86 -1.35 32.47
CA ARG A 314 7.80 -2.38 31.98
C ARG A 314 9.22 -2.20 32.52
N GLN A 315 9.71 -0.98 32.67
CA GLN A 315 11.03 -0.72 33.26
C GLN A 315 11.07 -1.03 34.75
N GLN A 316 10.03 -0.67 35.50
CA GLN A 316 9.91 -1.00 36.92
C GLN A 316 9.82 -2.51 37.15
N ASN A 317 9.01 -3.26 36.36
CA ASN A 317 8.93 -4.71 36.45
C ASN A 317 10.24 -5.43 36.08
N CYS A 318 11.10 -4.83 35.23
CA CYS A 318 12.44 -5.35 34.95
C CYS A 318 13.42 -5.08 36.09
N SER A 319 13.26 -3.97 36.84
CA SER A 319 14.11 -3.64 37.99
C SER A 319 13.75 -4.40 39.27
N ASP A 320 12.44 -4.73 39.43
CA ASP A 320 11.93 -5.32 40.68
C ASP A 320 11.88 -6.86 40.68
N GLY A 321 12.37 -7.51 39.61
CA GLY A 321 12.47 -8.97 39.53
C GLY A 321 11.15 -9.73 39.59
N LEU A 322 10.01 -9.06 39.43
CA LEU A 322 8.69 -9.69 39.50
C LEU A 322 8.30 -10.30 38.14
N GLY A 323 8.07 -11.61 38.15
CA GLY A 323 7.74 -12.42 36.99
C GLY A 323 6.45 -11.99 36.25
N HIS A 324 6.30 -12.50 35.05
CA HIS A 324 5.30 -12.17 34.03
C HIS A 324 3.81 -12.22 34.45
N ASP A 325 3.44 -12.73 35.60
CA ASP A 325 2.05 -12.96 36.02
C ASP A 325 1.36 -11.75 36.71
N GLY A 326 2.12 -10.89 37.39
CA GLY A 326 1.55 -9.70 38.03
C GLY A 326 1.07 -8.62 37.05
N ALA A 327 1.83 -8.38 35.99
CA ALA A 327 1.52 -7.37 35.00
C ALA A 327 0.30 -7.71 34.12
N ARG A 328 -0.01 -9.00 33.93
CA ARG A 328 -1.20 -9.43 33.18
C ARG A 328 -2.50 -9.20 33.94
N ARG A 329 -2.51 -9.29 35.27
CA ARG A 329 -3.71 -9.07 36.09
C ARG A 329 -4.07 -7.59 36.23
N GLU A 330 -3.09 -6.72 36.23
CA GLU A 330 -3.33 -5.28 36.37
C GLU A 330 -3.82 -4.62 35.05
N ILE A 331 -3.31 -5.11 33.89
CA ILE A 331 -3.78 -4.69 32.56
C ILE A 331 -5.23 -5.15 32.33
N GLN A 332 -5.64 -6.32 32.82
CA GLN A 332 -7.02 -6.79 32.72
C GLN A 332 -7.98 -6.00 33.63
N ARG A 333 -7.53 -5.49 34.78
CA ARG A 333 -8.37 -4.66 35.69
C ARG A 333 -8.58 -3.25 35.16
N THR A 334 -7.64 -2.66 34.44
CA THR A 334 -7.81 -1.34 33.81
C THR A 334 -8.71 -1.37 32.58
N ASP A 335 -8.71 -2.47 31.79
CA ASP A 335 -9.61 -2.64 30.65
C ASP A 335 -11.07 -2.90 31.04
N THR A 336 -11.32 -3.51 32.21
CA THR A 336 -12.68 -3.75 32.73
C THR A 336 -13.30 -2.49 33.34
N ASN A 337 -12.49 -1.58 33.89
CA ASN A 337 -13.02 -0.33 34.47
C ASN A 337 -13.33 0.75 33.40
N ASP A 338 -12.74 0.67 32.22
CA ASP A 338 -13.02 1.59 31.10
C ASP A 338 -14.26 1.17 30.28
N ARG A 339 -14.79 -0.03 30.49
CA ARG A 339 -16.04 -0.51 29.86
C ARG A 339 -17.30 -0.07 30.61
N SER A 340 -17.21 0.29 31.88
CA SER A 340 -18.37 0.70 32.71
C SER A 340 -18.75 2.19 32.56
N VAL A 341 -18.02 2.98 31.78
CA VAL A 341 -18.29 4.43 31.58
C VAL A 341 -18.92 4.71 30.20
N ARG A 342 -19.27 3.69 29.41
CA ARG A 342 -19.83 3.88 28.04
C ARG A 342 -21.32 3.60 27.91
N ASP A 343 -22.04 3.37 29.00
CA ASP A 343 -23.50 3.12 28.98
C ASP A 343 -24.32 4.19 29.70
N ILE A 344 -23.93 5.46 29.62
CA ILE A 344 -24.81 6.59 29.97
C ILE A 344 -24.54 7.72 28.97
N ASP A 345 -25.60 8.01 28.16
CA ASP A 345 -25.88 9.05 27.16
C ASP A 345 -25.46 8.74 25.74
#